data_ccabb5f1e4307fb73357de43498e1c01
#
_entry.id   ccabb5f1e4307fb73357de43498e1c01
#
_cell.length_a   1.000
_cell.length_b   1.000
_cell.length_c   1.000
_cell.angle_alpha   90.00
_cell.angle_beta   90.00
_cell.angle_gamma   90.00
#
_symmetry.space_group_name_H-M   'P 1'
#
loop_
_entity.id
_entity.type
_entity.pdbx_description
1 polymer ?
#
loop_
_entity_poly.entity_id
_entity_poly.type
_entity_poly.pdbx_seq_one_letter_code
_entity_poly.pdbx_strand_id
1 'polypeptide(L)'
;MFETAEMSRLTVASPVDKLEQVLRVCAELGCVHIEEYGNFEDGIGVGQSISTEQSAEISQLLTKARALQSEINALNTEGPKSAAEVKKLVSSMKSKIDEALANIDISRDADSEIARLQERVKALQRIAPLGIPLDLMAGFDGLELYVAESPKASKARSEFSEIISDIELQVAKGVIAVACRPSDSAEVQMGLSALGAKAIQIPSGEGSVESMISEAEESINSLQTEIENANKAIEKWTNSNGRDLVILLEYLEKEESIYTAPTLLAVSNQAFVLDGWVPSSDKEMVESALGKIASHVSIEQYVDDHHDHADNHDHANHSKEAPKELEMLADYLDLKNLSVFEFFKSMDLDDSGELEFGEIEVAMKKANIP
;
A
#
# COMPACT_ATOMS: atom_id res chain seq x y z
N MET A 1 -27.30 -21.43 -4.09
CA MET A 1 -27.31 -21.74 -2.67
C MET A 1 -25.90 -22.18 -2.34
N PHE A 2 -25.14 -21.44 -1.59
CA PHE A 2 -23.78 -21.85 -1.18
C PHE A 2 -23.98 -22.77 0.02
N GLU A 3 -23.69 -24.05 -0.14
CA GLU A 3 -23.63 -24.98 0.97
C GLU A 3 -22.30 -24.75 1.69
N THR A 4 -22.35 -24.50 3.00
CA THR A 4 -21.15 -24.45 3.84
C THR A 4 -20.56 -25.84 3.95
N ALA A 5 -19.24 -25.98 3.71
CA ALA A 5 -18.56 -27.25 3.89
C ALA A 5 -18.60 -27.67 5.37
N GLU A 6 -18.99 -28.92 5.64
CA GLU A 6 -18.92 -29.48 6.99
C GLU A 6 -17.45 -29.60 7.40
N MET A 7 -17.10 -29.07 8.58
CA MET A 7 -15.74 -29.03 9.08
C MET A 7 -15.56 -29.95 10.29
N SER A 8 -14.40 -30.58 10.38
CA SER A 8 -13.96 -31.39 11.51
C SER A 8 -12.79 -30.72 12.21
N ARG A 9 -12.75 -30.77 13.53
CA ARG A 9 -11.64 -30.22 14.33
C ARG A 9 -10.46 -31.19 14.27
N LEU A 10 -9.30 -30.63 13.91
CA LEU A 10 -8.03 -31.34 13.85
C LEU A 10 -7.16 -30.94 15.05
N THR A 11 -6.63 -31.90 15.78
CA THR A 11 -5.60 -31.72 16.79
C THR A 11 -4.41 -32.61 16.47
N VAL A 12 -3.22 -32.02 16.38
CA VAL A 12 -1.96 -32.74 16.15
C VAL A 12 -1.00 -32.41 17.27
N ALA A 13 -0.47 -33.44 17.93
CA ALA A 13 0.58 -33.29 18.93
C ALA A 13 1.82 -34.12 18.54
N SER A 14 3.01 -33.50 18.62
CA SER A 14 4.25 -34.17 18.22
C SER A 14 5.49 -33.49 18.85
N PRO A 15 6.66 -34.17 18.91
CA PRO A 15 7.92 -33.53 19.26
C PRO A 15 8.30 -32.38 18.33
N VAL A 16 8.98 -31.36 18.88
CA VAL A 16 9.35 -30.13 18.14
C VAL A 16 10.21 -30.42 16.90
N ASP A 17 11.04 -31.45 16.91
CA ASP A 17 11.85 -31.85 15.76
C ASP A 17 11.03 -32.27 14.53
N LYS A 18 9.74 -32.57 14.71
CA LYS A 18 8.80 -32.90 13.63
C LYS A 18 7.98 -31.69 13.13
N LEU A 19 8.08 -30.55 13.80
CA LEU A 19 7.24 -29.38 13.53
C LEU A 19 7.26 -28.97 12.06
N GLU A 20 8.43 -28.72 11.49
CA GLU A 20 8.54 -28.31 10.09
C GLU A 20 7.97 -29.36 9.13
N GLN A 21 8.20 -30.65 9.41
CA GLN A 21 7.69 -31.72 8.57
C GLN A 21 6.16 -31.81 8.60
N VAL A 22 5.53 -31.65 9.78
CA VAL A 22 4.08 -31.63 9.93
C VAL A 22 3.49 -30.42 9.18
N LEU A 23 4.06 -29.24 9.37
CA LEU A 23 3.60 -28.02 8.68
C LEU A 23 3.72 -28.14 7.15
N ARG A 24 4.81 -28.74 6.64
CA ARG A 24 4.96 -28.99 5.20
C ARG A 24 3.86 -29.91 4.67
N VAL A 25 3.53 -30.96 5.39
CA VAL A 25 2.42 -31.86 4.99
C VAL A 25 1.08 -31.15 5.05
N CYS A 26 0.80 -30.35 6.08
CA CYS A 26 -0.43 -29.52 6.13
C CYS A 26 -0.50 -28.58 4.92
N ALA A 27 0.61 -27.93 4.57
CA ALA A 27 0.69 -27.06 3.41
C ALA A 27 0.57 -27.80 2.06
N GLU A 28 1.05 -29.04 1.97
CA GLU A 28 0.90 -29.89 0.77
C GLU A 28 -0.54 -30.35 0.58
N LEU A 29 -1.24 -30.67 1.67
CA LEU A 29 -2.66 -31.04 1.64
C LEU A 29 -3.55 -29.87 1.22
N GLY A 30 -3.21 -28.65 1.63
CA GLY A 30 -3.90 -27.43 1.21
C GLY A 30 -5.34 -27.27 1.75
N CYS A 31 -5.79 -28.19 2.61
CA CYS A 31 -7.15 -28.21 3.21
C CYS A 31 -7.14 -28.02 4.73
N VAL A 32 -5.98 -27.85 5.34
CA VAL A 32 -5.83 -27.66 6.80
C VAL A 32 -5.84 -26.15 7.11
N HIS A 33 -6.82 -25.73 7.90
CA HIS A 33 -6.87 -24.39 8.46
C HIS A 33 -6.35 -24.43 9.91
N ILE A 34 -5.21 -23.80 10.16
CA ILE A 34 -4.59 -23.74 11.49
C ILE A 34 -5.23 -22.62 12.29
N GLU A 35 -5.68 -22.91 13.50
CA GLU A 35 -6.28 -21.94 14.42
C GLU A 35 -5.21 -21.40 15.39
N GLU A 36 -5.33 -20.14 15.75
CA GLU A 36 -4.41 -19.52 16.72
C GLU A 36 -4.66 -20.09 18.12
N TYR A 37 -3.61 -20.56 18.76
CA TYR A 37 -3.69 -21.11 20.11
C TYR A 37 -3.91 -20.01 21.13
N GLY A 38 -5.08 -20.01 21.78
CA GLY A 38 -5.51 -18.96 22.70
C GLY A 38 -5.39 -19.27 24.20
N ASN A 39 -5.04 -20.52 24.59
CA ASN A 39 -4.96 -20.93 25.99
C ASN A 39 -3.49 -21.07 26.42
N PHE A 40 -3.01 -20.13 27.19
CA PHE A 40 -1.66 -20.17 27.75
C PHE A 40 -1.71 -20.82 29.14
N GLU A 41 -1.23 -22.05 29.22
CA GLU A 41 -0.94 -22.72 30.48
C GLU A 41 0.54 -22.54 30.85
N ASP A 42 0.89 -22.65 32.13
CA ASP A 42 2.27 -22.52 32.62
C ASP A 42 3.21 -23.50 31.90
N GLY A 43 4.20 -22.95 31.18
CA GLY A 43 5.22 -23.73 30.47
C GLY A 43 4.92 -24.02 29.00
N ILE A 44 3.75 -23.61 28.49
CA ILE A 44 3.40 -23.67 27.07
C ILE A 44 3.24 -22.25 26.56
N GLY A 45 4.03 -21.88 25.55
CA GLY A 45 3.99 -20.56 24.90
C GLY A 45 3.62 -20.68 23.44
N VAL A 46 3.39 -19.53 22.82
CA VAL A 46 3.27 -19.46 21.36
C VAL A 46 4.64 -19.72 20.75
N GLY A 47 4.68 -20.49 19.68
CA GLY A 47 5.90 -20.74 18.93
C GLY A 47 6.45 -19.46 18.29
N GLN A 48 7.69 -19.53 17.85
CA GLN A 48 8.31 -18.44 17.11
C GLN A 48 8.44 -18.84 15.64
N SER A 49 8.34 -17.86 14.76
CA SER A 49 8.59 -18.09 13.33
C SER A 49 9.98 -18.71 13.12
N ILE A 50 10.06 -19.65 12.18
CA ILE A 50 11.32 -20.29 11.82
C ILE A 50 12.19 -19.27 11.11
N SER A 51 13.18 -18.74 11.83
CA SER A 51 14.12 -17.75 11.30
C SER A 51 15.38 -18.45 10.81
N THR A 52 15.47 -18.64 9.51
CA THR A 52 16.63 -19.17 8.80
C THR A 52 17.06 -18.22 7.69
N GLU A 53 18.26 -18.35 7.16
CA GLU A 53 18.70 -17.59 5.99
C GLU A 53 17.72 -17.82 4.81
N GLN A 54 17.25 -19.05 4.65
CA GLN A 54 16.29 -19.41 3.61
C GLN A 54 14.92 -18.73 3.80
N SER A 55 14.40 -18.66 5.02
CA SER A 55 13.12 -17.97 5.29
C SER A 55 13.23 -16.47 5.00
N ALA A 56 14.36 -15.84 5.34
CA ALA A 56 14.61 -14.44 5.04
C ALA A 56 14.69 -14.18 3.52
N GLU A 57 15.35 -15.05 2.77
CA GLU A 57 15.38 -14.95 1.30
C GLU A 57 13.99 -15.10 0.66
N ILE A 58 13.17 -16.03 1.16
CA ILE A 58 11.80 -16.25 0.69
C ILE A 58 10.95 -15.02 0.95
N SER A 59 10.94 -14.49 2.17
CA SER A 59 10.17 -13.29 2.52
C SER A 59 10.61 -12.07 1.71
N GLN A 60 11.91 -11.89 1.48
CA GLN A 60 12.42 -10.81 0.65
C GLN A 60 11.96 -10.95 -0.81
N LEU A 61 12.06 -12.16 -1.37
CA LEU A 61 11.65 -12.41 -2.75
C LEU A 61 10.13 -12.27 -2.91
N LEU A 62 9.36 -12.74 -1.94
CA LEU A 62 7.90 -12.59 -1.92
C LEU A 62 7.47 -11.12 -1.89
N THR A 63 8.13 -10.32 -1.06
CA THR A 63 7.86 -8.87 -1.01
C THR A 63 8.09 -8.21 -2.37
N LYS A 64 9.21 -8.52 -3.03
CA LYS A 64 9.52 -8.00 -4.36
C LYS A 64 8.53 -8.50 -5.43
N ALA A 65 8.18 -9.78 -5.37
CA ALA A 65 7.24 -10.38 -6.33
C ALA A 65 5.83 -9.79 -6.18
N ARG A 66 5.36 -9.54 -4.95
CA ARG A 66 4.09 -8.84 -4.67
C ARG A 66 4.12 -7.38 -5.14
N ALA A 67 5.22 -6.67 -4.90
CA ALA A 67 5.39 -5.30 -5.41
C ALA A 67 5.31 -5.27 -6.94
N LEU A 68 5.97 -6.21 -7.61
CA LEU A 68 5.88 -6.32 -9.08
C LEU A 68 4.46 -6.69 -9.54
N GLN A 69 3.80 -7.62 -8.87
CA GLN A 69 2.43 -8.02 -9.21
C GLN A 69 1.43 -6.86 -9.13
N SER A 70 1.61 -5.95 -8.17
CA SER A 70 0.74 -4.77 -8.04
C SER A 70 0.87 -3.77 -9.19
N GLU A 71 2.01 -3.77 -9.88
CA GLU A 71 2.31 -2.84 -10.98
C GLU A 71 2.00 -3.45 -12.37
N ILE A 72 1.90 -4.78 -12.46
CA ILE A 72 1.67 -5.46 -13.73
C ILE A 72 0.38 -6.30 -13.68
N ASN A 73 -0.36 -6.32 -14.79
CA ASN A 73 -1.52 -7.21 -14.96
C ASN A 73 -1.05 -8.61 -15.37
N ALA A 74 -0.51 -9.39 -14.42
CA ALA A 74 -0.14 -10.77 -14.66
C ALA A 74 -1.40 -11.63 -14.81
N LEU A 75 -1.52 -12.33 -15.94
CA LEU A 75 -2.65 -13.21 -16.21
C LEU A 75 -2.53 -14.49 -15.37
N ASN A 76 -3.61 -14.80 -14.65
CA ASN A 76 -3.75 -16.09 -13.98
C ASN A 76 -3.89 -17.18 -15.04
N THR A 77 -2.93 -18.08 -15.13
CA THR A 77 -2.92 -19.17 -16.13
C THR A 77 -2.88 -20.51 -15.42
N GLU A 78 -3.84 -21.35 -15.75
CA GLU A 78 -3.96 -22.71 -15.24
C GLU A 78 -2.75 -23.59 -15.63
N GLY A 79 -2.31 -24.38 -14.70
CA GLY A 79 -1.43 -25.53 -14.91
C GLY A 79 -0.32 -25.65 -13.86
N PRO A 80 -0.32 -26.74 -13.08
CA PRO A 80 0.69 -26.98 -12.06
C PRO A 80 2.05 -27.29 -12.70
N LYS A 81 3.13 -26.66 -12.18
CA LYS A 81 4.50 -27.08 -12.40
C LYS A 81 4.91 -28.08 -11.32
N SER A 82 5.81 -29.00 -11.65
CA SER A 82 6.37 -29.89 -10.65
C SER A 82 7.19 -29.11 -9.60
N ALA A 83 7.27 -29.60 -8.37
CA ALA A 83 8.05 -28.96 -7.30
C ALA A 83 9.51 -28.70 -7.68
N ALA A 84 10.11 -29.57 -8.49
CA ALA A 84 11.48 -29.40 -8.98
C ALA A 84 11.63 -28.26 -9.99
N GLU A 85 10.61 -28.02 -10.82
CA GLU A 85 10.58 -26.89 -11.76
C GLU A 85 10.37 -25.56 -11.02
N VAL A 86 9.51 -25.54 -10.00
CA VAL A 86 9.29 -24.35 -9.18
C VAL A 86 10.55 -23.94 -8.42
N LYS A 87 11.29 -24.89 -7.85
CA LYS A 87 12.60 -24.59 -7.20
C LYS A 87 13.63 -23.96 -8.15
N LYS A 88 13.68 -24.42 -9.40
CA LYS A 88 14.52 -23.80 -10.43
C LYS A 88 14.01 -22.40 -10.81
N LEU A 89 12.69 -22.23 -10.81
CA LEU A 89 12.05 -20.96 -11.09
C LEU A 89 12.45 -19.89 -10.07
N VAL A 90 12.48 -20.22 -8.77
CA VAL A 90 12.88 -19.31 -7.69
C VAL A 90 14.24 -18.66 -8.00
N SER A 91 15.26 -19.47 -8.32
CA SER A 91 16.59 -18.95 -8.60
C SER A 91 16.69 -18.12 -9.88
N SER A 92 15.91 -18.47 -10.91
CA SER A 92 15.92 -17.77 -12.20
C SER A 92 15.08 -16.48 -12.20
N MET A 93 14.04 -16.39 -11.36
CA MET A 93 13.15 -15.25 -11.31
C MET A 93 13.68 -14.10 -10.47
N LYS A 94 14.59 -14.34 -9.52
CA LYS A 94 15.13 -13.29 -8.64
C LYS A 94 15.71 -12.12 -9.44
N SER A 95 16.62 -12.39 -10.38
CA SER A 95 17.23 -11.35 -11.22
C SER A 95 16.23 -10.72 -12.20
N LYS A 96 15.26 -11.49 -12.69
CA LYS A 96 14.25 -11.00 -13.62
C LYS A 96 13.25 -10.05 -12.92
N ILE A 97 12.88 -10.34 -11.68
CA ILE A 97 12.04 -9.46 -10.86
C ILE A 97 12.78 -8.16 -10.58
N ASP A 98 14.06 -8.22 -10.21
CA ASP A 98 14.88 -7.03 -9.98
C ASP A 98 14.99 -6.17 -11.25
N GLU A 99 15.12 -6.77 -12.43
CA GLU A 99 15.12 -6.06 -13.73
C GLU A 99 13.78 -5.37 -14.00
N ALA A 100 12.66 -6.05 -13.75
CA ALA A 100 11.33 -5.45 -13.96
C ALA A 100 11.06 -4.29 -12.99
N LEU A 101 11.40 -4.45 -11.72
CA LEU A 101 11.26 -3.41 -10.71
C LEU A 101 12.14 -2.19 -11.05
N ALA A 102 13.37 -2.40 -11.53
CA ALA A 102 14.24 -1.31 -11.96
C ALA A 102 13.63 -0.50 -13.12
N ASN A 103 12.95 -1.16 -14.08
CA ASN A 103 12.25 -0.43 -15.14
C ASN A 103 11.02 0.35 -14.62
N ILE A 104 10.32 -0.18 -13.62
CA ILE A 104 9.21 0.53 -12.96
C ILE A 104 9.74 1.77 -12.23
N ASP A 105 10.84 1.63 -11.50
CA ASP A 105 11.46 2.75 -10.79
C ASP A 105 11.93 3.84 -11.77
N ILE A 106 12.57 3.47 -12.90
CA ILE A 106 12.95 4.40 -13.96
C ILE A 106 11.72 5.18 -14.47
N SER A 107 10.61 4.50 -14.76
CA SER A 107 9.39 5.15 -15.22
C SER A 107 8.84 6.13 -14.18
N ARG A 108 8.80 5.73 -12.91
CA ARG A 108 8.29 6.55 -11.79
C ARG A 108 9.15 7.77 -11.51
N ASP A 109 10.46 7.59 -11.51
CA ASP A 109 11.43 8.68 -11.29
C ASP A 109 11.37 9.69 -12.43
N ALA A 110 11.28 9.21 -13.68
CA ALA A 110 11.13 10.06 -14.85
C ALA A 110 9.80 10.84 -14.83
N ASP A 111 8.68 10.24 -14.45
CA ASP A 111 7.40 10.93 -14.29
C ASP A 111 7.47 12.03 -13.23
N SER A 112 8.11 11.76 -12.10
CA SER A 112 8.32 12.75 -11.03
C SER A 112 9.17 13.92 -11.49
N GLU A 113 10.23 13.66 -12.25
CA GLU A 113 11.10 14.70 -12.81
C GLU A 113 10.39 15.51 -13.90
N ILE A 114 9.58 14.87 -14.75
CA ILE A 114 8.73 15.58 -15.72
C ILE A 114 7.79 16.55 -15.01
N ALA A 115 7.12 16.12 -13.95
CA ALA A 115 6.23 16.99 -13.20
C ALA A 115 6.97 18.20 -12.62
N ARG A 116 8.18 18.00 -12.08
CA ARG A 116 9.05 19.06 -11.57
C ARG A 116 9.47 20.04 -12.67
N LEU A 117 9.87 19.53 -13.83
CA LEU A 117 10.27 20.35 -14.97
C LEU A 117 9.08 21.12 -15.54
N GLN A 118 7.90 20.52 -15.62
CA GLN A 118 6.69 21.22 -16.08
C GLN A 118 6.30 22.37 -15.16
N GLU A 119 6.39 22.21 -13.84
CA GLU A 119 6.16 23.31 -12.90
C GLU A 119 7.20 24.43 -13.07
N ARG A 120 8.47 24.06 -13.32
CA ARG A 120 9.53 25.02 -13.62
C ARG A 120 9.26 25.77 -14.91
N VAL A 121 8.86 25.06 -15.98
CA VAL A 121 8.50 25.70 -17.27
C VAL A 121 7.33 26.66 -17.09
N LYS A 122 6.28 26.29 -16.35
CA LYS A 122 5.17 27.21 -16.05
C LYS A 122 5.62 28.46 -15.31
N ALA A 123 6.53 28.32 -14.35
CA ALA A 123 7.07 29.47 -13.62
C ALA A 123 7.90 30.39 -14.53
N LEU A 124 8.75 29.80 -15.39
CA LEU A 124 9.54 30.53 -16.37
C LEU A 124 8.67 31.23 -17.42
N GLN A 125 7.63 30.57 -17.93
CA GLN A 125 6.70 31.15 -18.92
C GLN A 125 5.96 32.37 -18.36
N ARG A 126 5.70 32.45 -17.05
CA ARG A 126 5.09 33.64 -16.44
C ARG A 126 6.00 34.85 -16.55
N ILE A 127 7.31 34.70 -16.38
CA ILE A 127 8.28 35.80 -16.39
C ILE A 127 8.91 36.03 -17.76
N ALA A 128 8.85 35.08 -18.69
CA ALA A 128 9.40 35.18 -20.05
C ALA A 128 9.00 36.48 -20.80
N PRO A 129 7.75 37.00 -20.68
CA PRO A 129 7.36 38.23 -21.34
C PRO A 129 8.19 39.46 -20.95
N LEU A 130 8.86 39.42 -19.79
CA LEU A 130 9.74 40.52 -19.34
C LEU A 130 11.01 40.63 -20.19
N GLY A 131 11.50 39.53 -20.78
CA GLY A 131 12.73 39.51 -21.58
C GLY A 131 13.98 39.79 -20.75
N ILE A 132 13.94 39.62 -19.45
CA ILE A 132 15.06 39.84 -18.52
C ILE A 132 15.73 38.50 -18.25
N PRO A 133 17.07 38.37 -18.41
CA PRO A 133 17.81 37.17 -18.02
C PRO A 133 17.68 36.86 -16.52
N LEU A 134 17.69 35.58 -16.13
CA LEU A 134 17.47 35.15 -14.74
C LEU A 134 18.58 35.59 -13.79
N ASP A 135 19.81 35.64 -14.26
CA ASP A 135 20.96 36.15 -13.52
C ASP A 135 20.77 37.63 -13.09
N LEU A 136 20.11 38.44 -13.93
CA LEU A 136 19.74 39.82 -13.58
C LEU A 136 18.53 39.88 -12.64
N MET A 137 17.70 38.79 -12.59
CA MET A 137 16.57 38.71 -11.66
C MET A 137 16.98 38.20 -10.28
N ALA A 138 18.16 37.64 -10.11
CA ALA A 138 18.66 37.18 -8.81
C ALA A 138 18.98 38.31 -7.83
N GLY A 139 18.99 39.56 -8.31
CA GLY A 139 19.37 40.73 -7.54
C GLY A 139 20.88 41.00 -7.53
N PHE A 140 21.26 42.18 -7.15
CA PHE A 140 22.67 42.61 -7.00
C PHE A 140 22.85 43.27 -5.65
N ASP A 141 24.11 43.36 -5.21
CA ASP A 141 24.42 44.13 -4.00
C ASP A 141 23.95 45.57 -4.14
N GLY A 142 23.02 45.99 -3.31
CA GLY A 142 22.44 47.32 -3.31
C GLY A 142 21.25 47.55 -4.24
N LEU A 143 20.73 46.50 -4.90
CA LEU A 143 19.48 46.50 -5.68
C LEU A 143 18.57 45.37 -5.28
N GLU A 144 17.31 45.69 -5.00
CA GLU A 144 16.25 44.72 -4.81
C GLU A 144 15.34 44.64 -6.04
N LEU A 145 15.00 43.43 -6.47
CA LEU A 145 14.11 43.21 -7.59
C LEU A 145 12.82 42.58 -7.10
N TYR A 146 11.70 43.18 -7.46
CA TYR A 146 10.36 42.67 -7.22
C TYR A 146 9.72 42.27 -8.55
N VAL A 147 9.27 41.03 -8.65
CA VAL A 147 8.53 40.52 -9.81
C VAL A 147 7.13 40.11 -9.34
N ALA A 148 6.11 40.65 -9.98
CA ALA A 148 4.73 40.40 -9.59
C ALA A 148 3.79 40.38 -10.80
N GLU A 149 2.69 39.65 -10.68
CA GLU A 149 1.61 39.62 -11.66
C GLU A 149 0.44 40.47 -11.18
N SER A 150 -0.09 41.33 -12.08
CA SER A 150 -1.24 42.17 -11.76
C SER A 150 -2.17 42.34 -12.97
N PRO A 151 -3.49 42.26 -12.75
CA PRO A 151 -4.48 42.62 -13.78
C PRO A 151 -4.44 44.10 -14.16
N LYS A 152 -3.83 44.95 -13.32
CA LYS A 152 -3.63 46.36 -13.53
C LYS A 152 -2.20 46.76 -13.93
N ALA A 153 -1.40 45.80 -14.40
CA ALA A 153 0.01 46.02 -14.75
C ALA A 153 0.24 47.19 -15.72
N SER A 154 -0.71 47.48 -16.63
CA SER A 154 -0.66 48.62 -17.53
C SER A 154 -0.64 49.99 -16.81
N LYS A 155 -1.12 50.09 -15.58
CA LYS A 155 -1.11 51.31 -14.75
C LYS A 155 0.17 51.46 -13.91
N ALA A 156 1.04 50.45 -13.92
CA ALA A 156 2.23 50.46 -13.07
C ALA A 156 3.13 51.66 -13.30
N ARG A 157 3.32 52.09 -14.57
CA ARG A 157 4.14 53.26 -14.89
C ARG A 157 3.58 54.57 -14.28
N SER A 158 2.25 54.76 -14.28
CA SER A 158 1.66 55.94 -13.67
C SER A 158 1.70 55.92 -12.14
N GLU A 159 1.46 54.76 -11.56
CA GLU A 159 1.51 54.57 -10.11
C GLU A 159 2.90 54.82 -9.53
N PHE A 160 3.90 54.21 -10.13
CA PHE A 160 5.27 54.35 -9.64
C PHE A 160 5.90 55.72 -9.94
N SER A 161 5.53 56.39 -11.04
CA SER A 161 6.04 57.72 -11.35
C SER A 161 5.62 58.81 -10.35
N GLU A 162 4.54 58.57 -9.60
CA GLU A 162 4.05 59.45 -8.53
C GLU A 162 4.75 59.21 -7.20
N ILE A 163 5.31 58.03 -7.02
CA ILE A 163 5.80 57.58 -5.70
C ILE A 163 7.33 57.68 -5.64
N ILE A 164 8.04 57.30 -6.70
CA ILE A 164 9.51 57.15 -6.68
C ILE A 164 10.13 57.63 -8.00
N SER A 165 11.21 58.38 -7.91
CA SER A 165 11.90 58.97 -9.10
C SER A 165 13.07 58.11 -9.63
N ASP A 166 13.55 57.12 -8.89
CA ASP A 166 14.78 56.38 -9.19
C ASP A 166 14.57 54.86 -9.16
N ILE A 167 13.70 54.37 -10.05
CA ILE A 167 13.41 52.94 -10.25
C ILE A 167 13.52 52.54 -11.71
N GLU A 168 13.93 51.29 -11.93
CA GLU A 168 13.78 50.63 -13.24
C GLU A 168 12.55 49.78 -13.27
N LEU A 169 11.64 50.05 -14.23
CA LEU A 169 10.33 49.41 -14.33
C LEU A 169 10.19 48.74 -15.69
N GLN A 170 10.02 47.43 -15.70
CA GLN A 170 9.65 46.63 -16.88
C GLN A 170 8.23 46.05 -16.70
N VAL A 171 7.40 46.23 -17.72
CA VAL A 171 6.02 45.73 -17.71
C VAL A 171 5.71 45.00 -19.01
N ALA A 172 5.30 43.75 -18.93
CA ALA A 172 4.92 42.97 -20.10
C ALA A 172 3.84 41.94 -19.77
N LYS A 173 2.77 41.89 -20.57
CA LYS A 173 1.70 40.89 -20.50
C LYS A 173 1.14 40.61 -19.10
N GLY A 174 0.97 41.65 -18.28
CA GLY A 174 0.40 41.50 -16.94
C GLY A 174 1.45 41.25 -15.84
N VAL A 175 2.71 41.13 -16.18
CA VAL A 175 3.82 41.00 -15.25
C VAL A 175 4.58 42.30 -15.13
N ILE A 176 4.97 42.60 -13.90
CA ILE A 176 5.69 43.82 -13.52
C ILE A 176 7.00 43.40 -12.88
N ALA A 177 8.11 43.93 -13.33
CA ALA A 177 9.39 43.87 -12.65
C ALA A 177 9.83 45.27 -12.25
N VAL A 178 10.18 45.43 -10.99
CA VAL A 178 10.65 46.72 -10.41
C VAL A 178 11.98 46.48 -9.73
N ALA A 179 13.02 47.15 -10.19
CA ALA A 179 14.30 47.21 -9.51
C ALA A 179 14.44 48.54 -8.78
N CYS A 180 14.75 48.48 -7.49
CA CYS A 180 14.88 49.64 -6.62
C CYS A 180 16.04 49.50 -5.64
N ARG A 181 16.42 50.60 -4.99
CA ARG A 181 17.35 50.54 -3.85
C ARG A 181 16.65 49.97 -2.61
N PRO A 182 17.37 49.34 -1.69
CA PRO A 182 16.78 48.84 -0.45
C PRO A 182 16.03 49.89 0.37
N SER A 183 16.45 51.19 0.27
CA SER A 183 15.77 52.32 0.89
C SER A 183 14.32 52.51 0.41
N ASP A 184 14.05 52.16 -0.85
CA ASP A 184 12.79 52.44 -1.53
C ASP A 184 11.86 51.20 -1.58
N SER A 185 12.31 50.13 -0.98
CA SER A 185 11.65 48.82 -0.94
C SER A 185 10.21 48.88 -0.39
N ALA A 186 10.01 49.62 0.70
CA ALA A 186 8.69 49.76 1.33
C ALA A 186 7.69 50.47 0.42
N GLU A 187 8.14 51.49 -0.30
CA GLU A 187 7.30 52.26 -1.23
C GLU A 187 6.94 51.44 -2.46
N VAL A 188 7.89 50.65 -2.99
CA VAL A 188 7.63 49.72 -4.10
C VAL A 188 6.61 48.66 -3.69
N GLN A 189 6.70 48.10 -2.49
CA GLN A 189 5.73 47.13 -1.98
C GLN A 189 4.32 47.74 -1.82
N MET A 190 4.24 49.00 -1.37
CA MET A 190 2.96 49.69 -1.30
C MET A 190 2.36 49.90 -2.70
N GLY A 191 3.14 50.38 -3.69
CA GLY A 191 2.71 50.53 -5.06
C GLY A 191 2.26 49.22 -5.71
N LEU A 192 2.98 48.12 -5.50
CA LEU A 192 2.54 46.78 -5.96
C LEU A 192 1.23 46.34 -5.30
N SER A 193 1.06 46.62 -4.02
CA SER A 193 -0.18 46.32 -3.29
C SER A 193 -1.39 47.15 -3.81
N ALA A 194 -1.16 48.40 -4.13
CA ALA A 194 -2.20 49.28 -4.74
C ALA A 194 -2.67 48.77 -6.12
N LEU A 195 -1.75 48.16 -6.87
CA LEU A 195 -2.04 47.48 -8.13
C LEU A 195 -2.70 46.12 -7.95
N GLY A 196 -2.83 45.61 -6.73
CA GLY A 196 -3.31 44.26 -6.44
C GLY A 196 -2.37 43.20 -7.00
N ALA A 197 -1.07 43.47 -7.01
CA ALA A 197 -0.07 42.60 -7.56
C ALA A 197 0.23 41.42 -6.63
N LYS A 198 0.41 40.22 -7.22
CA LYS A 198 0.84 39.01 -6.52
C LYS A 198 2.29 38.72 -6.87
N ALA A 199 3.13 38.59 -5.85
CA ALA A 199 4.53 38.24 -6.04
C ALA A 199 4.69 36.92 -6.78
N ILE A 200 5.62 36.88 -7.73
CA ILE A 200 6.04 35.68 -8.45
C ILE A 200 7.38 35.24 -7.88
N GLN A 201 7.48 33.97 -7.49
CA GLN A 201 8.77 33.38 -7.16
C GLN A 201 9.59 33.18 -8.44
N ILE A 202 10.79 33.76 -8.46
CA ILE A 202 11.70 33.64 -9.59
C ILE A 202 12.44 32.32 -9.48
N PRO A 203 12.36 31.42 -10.49
CA PRO A 203 13.15 30.19 -10.48
C PRO A 203 14.65 30.50 -10.51
N SER A 204 15.44 29.74 -9.79
CA SER A 204 16.91 29.86 -9.85
C SER A 204 17.44 29.41 -11.21
N GLY A 205 18.44 30.13 -11.73
CA GLY A 205 19.09 29.82 -13.00
C GLY A 205 19.95 30.97 -13.54
N GLU A 206 20.64 30.71 -14.60
CA GLU A 206 21.49 31.67 -15.29
C GLU A 206 21.12 31.70 -16.78
N GLY A 207 21.21 32.87 -17.42
CA GLY A 207 20.96 33.06 -18.84
C GLY A 207 19.50 33.40 -19.19
N SER A 208 19.17 33.24 -20.49
CA SER A 208 17.85 33.66 -21.00
C SER A 208 16.75 32.68 -20.57
N VAL A 209 15.60 33.24 -20.26
CA VAL A 209 14.40 32.45 -19.83
C VAL A 209 13.96 31.50 -20.95
N GLU A 210 14.05 31.93 -22.20
CA GLU A 210 13.67 31.14 -23.38
C GLU A 210 14.58 29.93 -23.56
N SER A 211 15.92 30.08 -23.35
CA SER A 211 16.87 28.97 -23.43
C SER A 211 16.54 27.92 -22.38
N MET A 212 16.25 28.36 -21.14
CA MET A 212 15.92 27.44 -20.05
C MET A 212 14.58 26.71 -20.27
N ILE A 213 13.61 27.35 -20.87
CA ILE A 213 12.37 26.71 -21.28
C ILE A 213 12.65 25.61 -22.29
N SER A 214 13.44 25.97 -23.37
CA SER A 214 13.79 25.00 -24.41
C SER A 214 14.56 23.79 -23.86
N GLU A 215 15.55 24.03 -22.99
CA GLU A 215 16.33 22.97 -22.36
C GLU A 215 15.45 22.07 -21.46
N ALA A 216 14.49 22.66 -20.73
CA ALA A 216 13.57 21.90 -19.92
C ALA A 216 12.58 21.07 -20.78
N GLU A 217 12.09 21.62 -21.89
CA GLU A 217 11.21 20.92 -22.83
C GLU A 217 11.95 19.77 -23.55
N GLU A 218 13.21 19.97 -23.92
CA GLU A 218 14.06 18.90 -24.47
C GLU A 218 14.29 17.78 -23.46
N SER A 219 14.53 18.14 -22.19
CA SER A 219 14.67 17.17 -21.09
C SER A 219 13.37 16.39 -20.86
N ILE A 220 12.21 17.05 -20.88
CA ILE A 220 10.90 16.40 -20.78
C ILE A 220 10.71 15.39 -21.92
N ASN A 221 11.02 15.75 -23.16
CA ASN A 221 10.90 14.84 -24.30
C ASN A 221 11.84 13.62 -24.18
N SER A 222 13.05 13.82 -23.65
CA SER A 222 14.00 12.73 -23.38
C SER A 222 13.45 11.78 -22.34
N LEU A 223 12.95 12.31 -21.22
CA LEU A 223 12.34 11.52 -20.14
C LEU A 223 11.08 10.78 -20.60
N GLN A 224 10.24 11.39 -21.44
CA GLN A 224 9.09 10.71 -22.05
C GLN A 224 9.50 9.50 -22.89
N THR A 225 10.60 9.63 -23.65
CA THR A 225 11.17 8.52 -24.42
C THR A 225 11.68 7.42 -23.50
N GLU A 226 12.28 7.77 -22.38
CA GLU A 226 12.76 6.83 -21.36
C GLU A 226 11.60 6.06 -20.74
N ILE A 227 10.49 6.72 -20.36
CA ILE A 227 9.26 6.11 -19.88
C ILE A 227 8.69 5.13 -20.91
N GLU A 228 8.61 5.53 -22.18
CA GLU A 228 8.12 4.65 -23.24
C GLU A 228 8.96 3.38 -23.38
N ASN A 229 10.29 3.49 -23.28
CA ASN A 229 11.19 2.35 -23.37
C ASN A 229 11.06 1.45 -22.14
N ALA A 230 10.97 2.02 -20.94
CA ALA A 230 10.75 1.28 -19.70
C ALA A 230 9.42 0.53 -19.74
N ASN A 231 8.34 1.18 -20.15
CA ASN A 231 7.02 0.56 -20.27
C ASN A 231 7.00 -0.59 -21.30
N LYS A 232 7.66 -0.44 -22.45
CA LYS A 232 7.83 -1.52 -23.44
C LYS A 232 8.63 -2.70 -22.88
N ALA A 233 9.65 -2.42 -22.05
CA ALA A 233 10.42 -3.46 -21.38
C ALA A 233 9.57 -4.22 -20.35
N ILE A 234 8.75 -3.51 -19.57
CA ILE A 234 7.81 -4.09 -18.59
C ILE A 234 6.77 -4.95 -19.31
N GLU A 235 6.17 -4.46 -20.39
CA GLU A 235 5.18 -5.22 -21.17
C GLU A 235 5.80 -6.51 -21.75
N LYS A 236 6.98 -6.42 -22.34
CA LYS A 236 7.71 -7.59 -22.86
C LYS A 236 8.03 -8.58 -21.75
N TRP A 237 8.44 -8.08 -20.59
CA TRP A 237 8.73 -8.89 -19.41
C TRP A 237 7.46 -9.62 -18.93
N THR A 238 6.34 -8.91 -18.82
CA THR A 238 5.04 -9.44 -18.40
C THR A 238 4.58 -10.57 -19.32
N ASN A 239 4.67 -10.35 -20.63
CA ASN A 239 4.30 -11.35 -21.63
C ASN A 239 5.19 -12.61 -21.55
N SER A 240 6.46 -12.46 -21.18
CA SER A 240 7.41 -13.58 -21.12
C SER A 240 7.44 -14.30 -19.78
N ASN A 241 7.19 -13.60 -18.67
CA ASN A 241 7.42 -14.10 -17.32
C ASN A 241 6.19 -13.99 -16.40
N GLY A 242 5.09 -13.34 -16.82
CA GLY A 242 3.93 -13.09 -15.96
C GLY A 242 3.31 -14.36 -15.40
N ARG A 243 3.24 -15.44 -16.23
CA ARG A 243 2.79 -16.77 -15.77
C ARG A 243 3.71 -17.34 -14.69
N ASP A 244 5.01 -17.23 -14.91
CA ASP A 244 6.02 -17.75 -13.99
C ASP A 244 6.01 -16.98 -12.67
N LEU A 245 5.68 -15.67 -12.70
CA LEU A 245 5.52 -14.85 -11.50
C LEU A 245 4.32 -15.32 -10.66
N VAL A 246 3.17 -15.63 -11.26
CA VAL A 246 2.00 -16.12 -10.52
C VAL A 246 2.31 -17.44 -9.81
N ILE A 247 2.93 -18.39 -10.54
CA ILE A 247 3.32 -19.69 -9.96
C ILE A 247 4.36 -19.51 -8.85
N LEU A 248 5.29 -18.58 -9.02
CA LEU A 248 6.29 -18.26 -8.01
C LEU A 248 5.64 -17.66 -6.75
N LEU A 249 4.68 -16.76 -6.90
CA LEU A 249 3.96 -16.16 -5.79
C LEU A 249 3.23 -17.22 -4.96
N GLU A 250 2.46 -18.09 -5.59
CA GLU A 250 1.78 -19.20 -4.91
C GLU A 250 2.77 -20.09 -4.12
N TYR A 251 3.92 -20.37 -4.71
CA TYR A 251 4.95 -21.16 -4.04
C TYR A 251 5.57 -20.42 -2.85
N LEU A 252 5.93 -19.13 -3.03
CA LEU A 252 6.56 -18.33 -1.98
C LEU A 252 5.59 -18.07 -0.82
N GLU A 253 4.31 -17.84 -1.08
CA GLU A 253 3.27 -17.68 -0.06
C GLU A 253 3.10 -18.95 0.76
N LYS A 254 3.13 -20.10 0.10
CA LYS A 254 3.10 -21.41 0.75
C LYS A 254 4.32 -21.64 1.64
N GLU A 255 5.51 -21.34 1.14
CA GLU A 255 6.74 -21.48 1.94
C GLU A 255 6.77 -20.49 3.11
N GLU A 256 6.35 -19.22 2.90
CA GLU A 256 6.26 -18.24 3.98
C GLU A 256 5.27 -18.69 5.07
N SER A 257 4.12 -19.22 4.69
CA SER A 257 3.15 -19.75 5.65
C SER A 257 3.70 -20.88 6.50
N ILE A 258 4.55 -21.75 5.95
CA ILE A 258 5.21 -22.81 6.72
C ILE A 258 6.14 -22.22 7.79
N TYR A 259 6.92 -21.17 7.44
CA TYR A 259 7.86 -20.56 8.38
C TYR A 259 7.17 -19.69 9.44
N THR A 260 5.99 -19.15 9.15
CA THR A 260 5.23 -18.32 10.09
C THR A 260 4.22 -19.12 10.92
N ALA A 261 3.72 -20.24 10.43
CA ALA A 261 2.73 -21.06 11.12
C ALA A 261 3.06 -21.43 12.59
N PRO A 262 4.33 -21.63 13.01
CA PRO A 262 4.63 -21.88 14.42
C PRO A 262 4.14 -20.79 15.36
N THR A 263 3.95 -19.56 14.90
CA THR A 263 3.39 -18.48 15.73
C THR A 263 1.91 -18.66 16.10
N LEU A 264 1.24 -19.57 15.42
CA LEU A 264 -0.16 -19.93 15.69
C LEU A 264 -0.29 -21.13 16.64
N LEU A 265 0.82 -21.83 16.93
CA LEU A 265 0.82 -23.09 17.62
C LEU A 265 1.22 -22.95 19.10
N ALA A 266 0.75 -23.90 19.92
CA ALA A 266 1.29 -24.10 21.24
C ALA A 266 2.62 -24.86 21.14
N VAL A 267 3.71 -24.27 21.60
CA VAL A 267 5.04 -24.86 21.54
C VAL A 267 5.71 -24.82 22.90
N SER A 268 6.28 -25.95 23.30
CA SER A 268 7.18 -26.09 24.44
C SER A 268 8.58 -26.47 23.97
N ASN A 269 9.52 -26.60 24.89
CA ASN A 269 10.88 -27.03 24.55
C ASN A 269 10.96 -28.44 23.94
N GLN A 270 9.93 -29.27 24.08
CA GLN A 270 9.97 -30.69 23.69
C GLN A 270 8.90 -31.07 22.68
N ALA A 271 7.75 -30.41 22.71
CA ALA A 271 6.57 -30.75 21.93
C ALA A 271 5.83 -29.52 21.44
N PHE A 272 4.99 -29.72 20.43
CA PHE A 272 4.05 -28.73 19.95
C PHE A 272 2.65 -29.34 19.81
N VAL A 273 1.63 -28.48 19.86
CA VAL A 273 0.25 -28.81 19.56
C VAL A 273 -0.24 -27.85 18.47
N LEU A 274 -0.81 -28.43 17.43
CA LEU A 274 -1.50 -27.73 16.35
C LEU A 274 -3.00 -28.01 16.49
N ASP A 275 -3.78 -26.98 16.63
CA ASP A 275 -5.22 -27.02 16.51
C ASP A 275 -5.67 -26.38 15.20
N GLY A 276 -6.74 -26.93 14.63
CA GLY A 276 -7.22 -26.42 13.36
C GLY A 276 -8.48 -27.13 12.88
N TRP A 277 -8.83 -26.83 11.63
CA TRP A 277 -10.03 -27.34 10.98
C TRP A 277 -9.69 -27.97 9.64
N VAL A 278 -10.40 -29.03 9.30
CA VAL A 278 -10.33 -29.71 8.01
C VAL A 278 -11.73 -30.00 7.49
N PRO A 279 -11.97 -29.93 6.17
CA PRO A 279 -13.23 -30.39 5.61
C PRO A 279 -13.48 -31.85 6.00
N SER A 280 -14.69 -32.16 6.44
CA SER A 280 -15.05 -33.53 6.85
C SER A 280 -14.87 -34.57 5.72
N SER A 281 -14.96 -34.12 4.46
CA SER A 281 -14.66 -34.92 3.27
C SER A 281 -13.19 -35.36 3.17
N ASP A 282 -12.26 -34.60 3.73
CA ASP A 282 -10.82 -34.82 3.57
C ASP A 282 -10.19 -35.48 4.82
N LYS A 283 -11.00 -35.77 5.84
CA LYS A 283 -10.60 -36.34 7.12
C LYS A 283 -9.65 -37.55 6.97
N GLU A 284 -10.04 -38.56 6.21
CA GLU A 284 -9.27 -39.82 6.06
C GLU A 284 -7.89 -39.54 5.37
N MET A 285 -7.87 -38.63 4.39
CA MET A 285 -6.66 -38.25 3.69
C MET A 285 -5.69 -37.53 4.66
N VAL A 286 -6.19 -36.59 5.43
CA VAL A 286 -5.40 -35.80 6.40
C VAL A 286 -4.87 -36.70 7.52
N GLU A 287 -5.74 -37.56 8.12
CA GLU A 287 -5.36 -38.49 9.16
C GLU A 287 -4.28 -39.48 8.69
N SER A 288 -4.43 -40.04 7.48
CA SER A 288 -3.44 -40.94 6.89
C SER A 288 -2.10 -40.26 6.59
N ALA A 289 -2.12 -38.99 6.15
CA ALA A 289 -0.90 -38.27 5.81
C ALA A 289 -0.14 -37.84 7.08
N LEU A 290 -0.83 -37.24 8.05
CA LEU A 290 -0.24 -36.74 9.29
C LEU A 290 0.12 -37.86 10.25
N GLY A 291 -0.67 -38.95 10.33
CA GLY A 291 -0.41 -40.10 11.18
C GLY A 291 0.88 -40.86 10.85
N LYS A 292 1.48 -40.63 9.67
CA LYS A 292 2.79 -41.20 9.33
C LYS A 292 3.98 -40.49 9.96
N ILE A 293 3.79 -39.22 10.40
CA ILE A 293 4.85 -38.34 10.85
C ILE A 293 4.63 -37.80 12.26
N ALA A 294 3.39 -37.48 12.62
CA ALA A 294 3.04 -36.97 13.93
C ALA A 294 2.86 -38.12 14.92
N SER A 295 3.11 -37.86 16.20
CA SER A 295 2.94 -38.83 17.27
C SER A 295 1.47 -39.07 17.64
N HIS A 296 0.67 -38.01 17.51
CA HIS A 296 -0.79 -38.07 17.80
C HIS A 296 -1.53 -37.18 16.80
N VAL A 297 -2.59 -37.73 16.22
CA VAL A 297 -3.53 -37.02 15.34
C VAL A 297 -4.94 -37.41 15.78
N SER A 298 -5.77 -36.40 16.08
CA SER A 298 -7.20 -36.59 16.34
C SER A 298 -7.99 -35.71 15.42
N ILE A 299 -9.03 -36.25 14.78
CA ILE A 299 -9.97 -35.51 13.97
C ILE A 299 -11.39 -35.82 14.43
N GLU A 300 -12.01 -34.86 15.08
CA GLU A 300 -13.34 -34.97 15.65
C GLU A 300 -14.34 -34.21 14.76
N GLN A 301 -15.48 -34.86 14.51
CA GLN A 301 -16.57 -34.21 13.79
C GLN A 301 -17.14 -33.11 14.68
N TYR A 302 -17.19 -31.87 14.20
CA TYR A 302 -17.86 -30.79 14.90
C TYR A 302 -19.38 -31.02 14.75
N VAL A 303 -20.05 -31.42 15.82
CA VAL A 303 -21.50 -31.48 15.88
C VAL A 303 -21.96 -30.15 16.45
N ASP A 304 -22.58 -29.33 15.62
CA ASP A 304 -23.24 -28.11 16.07
C ASP A 304 -24.47 -28.53 16.89
N ASP A 305 -24.40 -28.46 18.20
CA ASP A 305 -25.48 -28.83 19.13
C ASP A 305 -26.62 -27.77 19.10
N HIS A 306 -27.06 -27.39 17.92
CA HIS A 306 -28.25 -26.56 17.73
C HIS A 306 -29.47 -27.42 17.36
N HIS A 307 -29.84 -28.41 18.20
CA HIS A 307 -31.19 -28.94 18.19
C HIS A 307 -31.65 -29.31 19.59
N ASP A 308 -32.68 -28.57 20.05
CA ASP A 308 -33.68 -28.89 21.07
C ASP A 308 -33.19 -29.35 22.45
N HIS A 309 -33.11 -28.43 23.37
CA HIS A 309 -33.15 -28.76 24.79
C HIS A 309 -34.44 -28.30 25.48
N ALA A 310 -35.33 -29.27 25.66
CA ALA A 310 -36.14 -29.33 26.86
C ALA A 310 -35.38 -30.19 27.89
N ASP A 311 -35.04 -29.55 29.01
CA ASP A 311 -34.82 -30.09 30.37
C ASP A 311 -33.58 -30.92 30.74
N ASN A 312 -32.84 -30.34 31.65
CA ASN A 312 -32.23 -30.84 32.92
C ASN A 312 -30.70 -31.13 32.99
N HIS A 313 -30.10 -30.28 33.84
CA HIS A 313 -29.03 -30.49 34.84
C HIS A 313 -27.55 -30.72 34.42
N ASP A 314 -26.78 -29.67 34.85
CA ASP A 314 -25.42 -29.74 35.40
C ASP A 314 -24.30 -30.44 34.58
N HIS A 315 -23.52 -29.63 33.86
CA HIS A 315 -22.05 -29.60 34.01
C HIS A 315 -21.49 -28.42 33.19
N ALA A 316 -20.59 -27.66 33.82
CA ALA A 316 -19.95 -26.49 33.28
C ALA A 316 -19.21 -26.81 31.97
N ASN A 317 -19.72 -26.31 30.83
CA ASN A 317 -18.98 -26.18 29.60
C ASN A 317 -19.27 -24.78 29.06
N HIS A 318 -18.24 -23.93 29.06
CA HIS A 318 -18.35 -22.57 28.52
C HIS A 318 -18.43 -22.62 26.99
N SER A 319 -19.63 -22.89 26.45
CA SER A 319 -19.96 -22.37 25.13
C SER A 319 -20.10 -20.86 25.28
N LYS A 320 -19.21 -20.08 24.67
CA LYS A 320 -19.39 -18.63 24.53
C LYS A 320 -20.59 -18.43 23.60
N GLU A 321 -21.81 -18.26 24.20
CA GLU A 321 -22.93 -17.63 23.49
C GLU A 321 -22.41 -16.33 22.88
N ALA A 322 -22.81 -16.06 21.65
CA ALA A 322 -22.50 -14.77 21.03
C ALA A 322 -22.94 -13.66 22.00
N PRO A 323 -22.12 -12.60 22.18
CA PRO A 323 -22.55 -11.49 23.01
C PRO A 323 -23.92 -11.01 22.56
N LYS A 324 -24.83 -10.76 23.50
CA LYS A 324 -26.22 -10.30 23.22
C LYS A 324 -26.24 -9.08 22.27
N GLU A 325 -25.21 -8.29 22.34
CA GLU A 325 -24.99 -7.12 21.47
C GLU A 325 -24.86 -7.51 19.99
N LEU A 326 -24.23 -8.66 19.69
CA LEU A 326 -24.12 -9.15 18.31
C LEU A 326 -25.46 -9.73 17.80
N GLU A 327 -26.25 -10.37 18.64
CA GLU A 327 -27.61 -10.81 18.29
C GLU A 327 -28.49 -9.59 17.99
N MET A 328 -28.46 -8.58 18.86
CA MET A 328 -29.21 -7.33 18.68
C MET A 328 -28.77 -6.60 17.38
N LEU A 329 -27.48 -6.66 17.02
CA LEU A 329 -26.98 -6.10 15.78
C LEU A 329 -27.51 -6.86 14.56
N ALA A 330 -27.51 -8.19 14.61
CA ALA A 330 -28.06 -9.03 13.54
C ALA A 330 -29.55 -8.72 13.30
N ASP A 331 -30.33 -8.69 14.38
CA ASP A 331 -31.77 -8.36 14.35
C ASP A 331 -32.00 -6.94 13.76
N TYR A 332 -31.15 -5.99 14.12
CA TYR A 332 -31.24 -4.62 13.58
C TYR A 332 -30.93 -4.58 12.07
N LEU A 333 -29.91 -5.29 11.61
CA LEU A 333 -29.54 -5.36 10.21
C LEU A 333 -30.66 -6.01 9.38
N ASP A 334 -31.24 -7.11 9.86
CA ASP A 334 -32.35 -7.80 9.22
C ASP A 334 -33.59 -6.92 9.15
N LEU A 335 -33.93 -6.22 10.25
CA LEU A 335 -35.06 -5.30 10.31
C LEU A 335 -34.92 -4.14 9.32
N LYS A 336 -33.69 -3.67 9.09
CA LYS A 336 -33.38 -2.57 8.16
C LYS A 336 -33.06 -3.03 6.74
N ASN A 337 -32.99 -4.35 6.50
CA ASN A 337 -32.56 -4.97 5.26
C ASN A 337 -31.22 -4.41 4.76
N LEU A 338 -30.27 -4.25 5.69
CA LEU A 338 -28.93 -3.75 5.45
C LEU A 338 -27.94 -4.92 5.49
N SER A 339 -27.02 -4.96 4.57
CA SER A 339 -25.84 -5.82 4.70
C SER A 339 -24.88 -5.27 5.76
N VAL A 340 -24.07 -6.15 6.34
CA VAL A 340 -23.00 -5.76 7.28
C VAL A 340 -22.09 -4.68 6.66
N PHE A 341 -21.75 -4.83 5.39
CA PHE A 341 -20.91 -3.86 4.67
C PHE A 341 -21.57 -2.48 4.54
N GLU A 342 -22.86 -2.42 4.19
CA GLU A 342 -23.60 -1.16 4.10
C GLU A 342 -23.74 -0.48 5.47
N PHE A 343 -23.89 -1.28 6.52
CA PHE A 343 -23.91 -0.76 7.89
C PHE A 343 -22.55 -0.16 8.27
N PHE A 344 -21.45 -0.87 8.04
CA PHE A 344 -20.09 -0.36 8.27
C PHE A 344 -19.82 0.92 7.47
N LYS A 345 -20.17 0.95 6.20
CA LYS A 345 -20.02 2.13 5.35
C LYS A 345 -20.86 3.32 5.84
N SER A 346 -21.99 3.07 6.50
CA SER A 346 -22.82 4.14 7.09
C SER A 346 -22.26 4.70 8.40
N MET A 347 -21.29 4.01 9.00
CA MET A 347 -20.59 4.42 10.22
C MET A 347 -19.35 5.27 9.96
N ASP A 348 -18.68 5.04 8.84
CA ASP A 348 -17.52 5.81 8.37
C ASP A 348 -18.00 7.20 7.92
N LEU A 349 -17.99 8.15 8.88
CA LEU A 349 -18.56 9.49 8.67
C LEU A 349 -17.60 10.44 7.93
N ASP A 350 -16.30 10.13 7.98
CA ASP A 350 -15.24 10.92 7.34
C ASP A 350 -14.69 10.29 6.07
N ASP A 351 -15.25 9.11 5.66
CA ASP A 351 -14.87 8.35 4.46
C ASP A 351 -13.38 7.95 4.48
N SER A 352 -12.84 7.69 5.68
CA SER A 352 -11.44 7.30 5.89
C SER A 352 -11.15 5.85 5.49
N GLY A 353 -12.19 5.02 5.43
CA GLY A 353 -12.09 3.57 5.20
C GLY A 353 -11.71 2.78 6.45
N GLU A 354 -11.53 3.44 7.60
CA GLU A 354 -11.29 2.85 8.91
C GLU A 354 -12.39 3.31 9.87
N LEU A 355 -12.76 2.47 10.84
CA LEU A 355 -13.78 2.83 11.84
C LEU A 355 -13.10 3.21 13.15
N GLU A 356 -13.30 4.43 13.58
CA GLU A 356 -12.89 4.89 14.89
C GLU A 356 -13.89 4.46 15.99
N PHE A 357 -13.40 4.30 17.23
CA PHE A 357 -14.24 3.91 18.36
C PHE A 357 -15.46 4.83 18.57
N GLY A 358 -15.30 6.13 18.31
CA GLY A 358 -16.37 7.13 18.39
C GLY A 358 -17.48 6.91 17.38
N GLU A 359 -17.15 6.49 16.16
CA GLU A 359 -18.12 6.20 15.10
C GLU A 359 -18.93 4.94 15.41
N ILE A 360 -18.24 3.90 15.90
CA ILE A 360 -18.87 2.66 16.35
C ILE A 360 -19.85 2.96 17.48
N GLU A 361 -19.47 3.75 18.49
CA GLU A 361 -20.33 4.11 19.62
C GLU A 361 -21.60 4.87 19.17
N VAL A 362 -21.46 5.79 18.23
CA VAL A 362 -22.59 6.54 17.65
C VAL A 362 -23.54 5.62 16.89
N ALA A 363 -23.01 4.70 16.10
CA ALA A 363 -23.81 3.77 15.32
C ALA A 363 -24.54 2.73 16.21
N MET A 364 -23.87 2.18 17.22
CA MET A 364 -24.47 1.26 18.19
C MET A 364 -25.59 1.94 18.97
N LYS A 365 -25.41 3.20 19.37
CA LYS A 365 -26.49 3.99 19.99
C LYS A 365 -27.69 4.23 19.06
N LYS A 366 -27.45 4.49 17.75
CA LYS A 366 -28.52 4.61 16.75
C LYS A 366 -29.28 3.30 16.54
N ALA A 367 -28.60 2.17 16.63
CA ALA A 367 -29.19 0.85 16.55
C ALA A 367 -29.85 0.40 17.88
N ASN A 368 -29.78 1.22 18.94
CA ASN A 368 -30.26 0.94 20.29
C ASN A 368 -29.60 -0.31 20.91
N ILE A 369 -28.34 -0.52 20.61
CA ILE A 369 -27.46 -1.58 21.12
C ILE A 369 -26.62 -0.96 22.24
N PRO A 370 -26.59 -1.55 23.45
CA PRO A 370 -25.92 -0.99 24.62
C PRO A 370 -24.39 -0.90 24.49
#